data_b19fd4ae381d187f99ac4d39a42b285d
#
_entry.id   b19fd4ae381d187f99ac4d39a42b285d
#
_cell.length_a   1.000
_cell.length_b   1.000
_cell.length_c   1.000
_cell.angle_alpha   90.00
_cell.angle_beta   90.00
_cell.angle_gamma   90.00
#
_symmetry.space_group_name_H-M   'P 1'
#
loop_
_entity.id
_entity.type
_entity.pdbx_description
1 polymer ?
#
loop_
_entity_poly.entity_id
_entity_poly.type
_entity_poly.pdbx_seq_one_letter_code
_entity_poly.pdbx_strand_id
1 'polypeptide(L)'
;VPAHAPRTYWEAIQMYWFVHLGTITELNGWDAMNPGHFDQHLAPFYEKDLEEGILTRAEAKELMSCFFIKVNNQTAPPKVGITAKESGTYNDFTNLNIGGITRDGSNGVSEVSYIMLETVDDLHLLQPGSALHISVCTPERFLREGCKVIRKGYGYPSVFNPDTYVMELMRQGKTPEDAREGGCSGCIEVGAFGKEAYILTGYLKIGRAHV
;
A
#
# COMPACT_ATOMS: atom_id res chain seq x y z
N VAL A 1 -7.02 -19.75 -5.36
CA VAL A 1 -7.13 -18.67 -4.39
C VAL A 1 -8.59 -18.24 -4.27
N PRO A 2 -9.08 -17.80 -3.11
CA PRO A 2 -8.33 -17.56 -1.86
C PRO A 2 -8.24 -18.77 -0.92
N ALA A 3 -8.89 -19.91 -1.22
CA ALA A 3 -8.93 -21.08 -0.33
C ALA A 3 -7.53 -21.70 -0.07
N HIS A 4 -6.59 -21.47 -0.94
CA HIS A 4 -5.21 -21.95 -0.84
C HIS A 4 -4.24 -20.79 -1.11
N ALA A 5 -3.00 -20.91 -0.63
CA ALA A 5 -1.94 -19.95 -0.90
C ALA A 5 -1.71 -19.76 -2.42
N PRO A 6 -1.38 -18.54 -2.87
CA PRO A 6 -1.06 -18.30 -4.27
C PRO A 6 0.24 -19.00 -4.67
N ARG A 7 0.35 -19.39 -5.94
CA ARG A 7 1.52 -20.08 -6.51
C ARG A 7 2.18 -19.26 -7.62
N THR A 8 1.45 -18.33 -8.21
CA THR A 8 1.90 -17.48 -9.30
C THR A 8 1.67 -16.00 -8.97
N TYR A 9 2.32 -15.13 -9.72
CA TYR A 9 2.13 -13.68 -9.62
C TYR A 9 0.66 -13.28 -9.83
N TRP A 10 0.00 -13.86 -10.82
CA TRP A 10 -1.43 -13.62 -11.04
C TRP A 10 -2.27 -14.08 -9.84
N GLU A 11 -2.05 -15.31 -9.35
CA GLU A 11 -2.78 -15.80 -8.18
C GLU A 11 -2.55 -14.92 -6.94
N ALA A 12 -1.34 -14.37 -6.76
CA ALA A 12 -1.03 -13.48 -5.66
C ALA A 12 -1.80 -12.15 -5.76
N ILE A 13 -1.83 -11.52 -6.92
CA ILE A 13 -2.64 -10.31 -7.15
C ILE A 13 -4.13 -10.61 -6.97
N GLN A 14 -4.61 -11.76 -7.48
CA GLN A 14 -6.00 -12.17 -7.34
C GLN A 14 -6.37 -12.44 -5.86
N MET A 15 -5.45 -12.98 -5.07
CA MET A 15 -5.63 -13.15 -3.63
C MET A 15 -5.83 -11.81 -2.93
N TYR A 16 -4.97 -10.83 -3.22
CA TYR A 16 -5.12 -9.48 -2.69
C TYR A 16 -6.46 -8.86 -3.08
N TRP A 17 -6.89 -9.04 -4.33
CA TRP A 17 -8.18 -8.55 -4.77
C TRP A 17 -9.35 -9.15 -3.97
N PHE A 18 -9.35 -10.45 -3.72
CA PHE A 18 -10.39 -11.10 -2.91
C PHE A 18 -10.39 -10.61 -1.46
N VAL A 19 -9.21 -10.46 -0.86
CA VAL A 19 -9.09 -9.94 0.52
C VAL A 19 -9.55 -8.48 0.57
N HIS A 20 -9.14 -7.66 -0.39
CA HIS A 20 -9.57 -6.26 -0.52
C HIS A 20 -11.10 -6.17 -0.61
N LEU A 21 -11.70 -6.92 -1.53
CA LEU A 21 -13.16 -6.93 -1.73
C LEU A 21 -13.91 -7.36 -0.46
N GLY A 22 -13.44 -8.40 0.21
CA GLY A 22 -14.02 -8.85 1.49
C GLY A 22 -13.91 -7.77 2.58
N THR A 23 -12.73 -7.15 2.70
CA THR A 23 -12.47 -6.10 3.70
C THR A 23 -13.36 -4.89 3.50
N ILE A 24 -13.43 -4.33 2.29
CA ILE A 24 -14.23 -3.12 2.02
C ILE A 24 -15.74 -3.36 2.05
N THR A 25 -16.17 -4.63 1.91
CA THR A 25 -17.59 -5.00 1.97
C THR A 25 -18.05 -5.22 3.40
N GLU A 26 -17.23 -5.85 4.24
CA GLU A 26 -17.58 -6.26 5.59
C GLU A 26 -17.25 -5.20 6.65
N LEU A 27 -16.22 -4.40 6.42
CA LEU A 27 -15.78 -3.37 7.35
C LEU A 27 -16.39 -2.00 7.02
N ASN A 28 -16.24 -1.07 7.94
CA ASN A 28 -16.65 0.31 7.72
C ASN A 28 -15.92 0.91 6.52
N GLY A 29 -16.63 1.62 5.66
CA GLY A 29 -16.07 2.22 4.45
C GLY A 29 -14.98 3.29 4.64
N TRP A 30 -14.53 3.57 5.86
CA TRP A 30 -13.31 4.33 6.16
C TRP A 30 -12.07 3.44 6.17
N ASP A 31 -12.25 2.16 6.43
CA ASP A 31 -11.16 1.24 6.69
C ASP A 31 -10.81 0.53 5.39
N ALA A 32 -9.97 1.17 4.62
CA ALA A 32 -9.44 0.59 3.41
C ALA A 32 -8.55 -0.62 3.73
N MET A 33 -8.52 -1.58 2.84
CA MET A 33 -7.53 -2.64 2.87
C MET A 33 -6.18 -2.08 2.43
N ASN A 34 -5.22 -2.00 3.35
CA ASN A 34 -3.86 -1.57 3.07
C ASN A 34 -2.92 -2.78 3.12
N PRO A 35 -2.49 -3.30 1.98
CA PRO A 35 -1.74 -4.56 1.91
C PRO A 35 -0.27 -4.45 2.36
N GLY A 36 0.17 -3.29 2.83
CA GLY A 36 1.56 -3.09 3.25
C GLY A 36 2.51 -2.94 2.07
N HIS A 37 3.69 -3.54 2.18
CA HIS A 37 4.72 -3.55 1.13
C HIS A 37 4.34 -4.48 -0.02
N PHE A 38 3.41 -4.03 -0.84
CA PHE A 38 2.78 -4.82 -1.89
C PHE A 38 3.80 -5.33 -2.93
N ASP A 39 4.76 -4.51 -3.28
CA ASP A 39 5.84 -4.87 -4.20
C ASP A 39 6.75 -5.99 -3.63
N GLN A 40 7.12 -5.89 -2.35
CA GLN A 40 7.95 -6.90 -1.69
C GLN A 40 7.23 -8.25 -1.57
N HIS A 41 5.92 -8.21 -1.28
CA HIS A 41 5.10 -9.43 -1.21
C HIS A 41 4.96 -10.12 -2.56
N LEU A 42 4.90 -9.36 -3.65
CA LEU A 42 4.72 -9.88 -5.00
C LEU A 42 6.05 -10.27 -5.67
N ALA A 43 7.18 -9.72 -5.24
CA ALA A 43 8.48 -9.94 -5.87
C ALA A 43 8.86 -11.42 -5.99
N PRO A 44 8.72 -12.28 -4.97
CA PRO A 44 9.08 -13.70 -5.10
C PRO A 44 8.25 -14.45 -6.15
N PHE A 45 6.97 -14.10 -6.29
CA PHE A 45 6.10 -14.70 -7.32
C PHE A 45 6.47 -14.21 -8.71
N TYR A 46 6.78 -12.92 -8.84
CA TYR A 46 7.21 -12.33 -10.09
C TYR A 46 8.52 -12.95 -10.59
N GLU A 47 9.53 -13.03 -9.73
CA GLU A 47 10.84 -13.59 -10.05
C GLU A 47 10.72 -15.04 -10.49
N LYS A 48 10.01 -15.85 -9.70
CA LYS A 48 9.77 -17.27 -10.02
C LYS A 48 9.06 -17.43 -11.38
N ASP A 49 7.96 -16.73 -11.61
CA ASP A 49 7.17 -16.91 -12.83
C ASP A 49 7.93 -16.39 -14.08
N LEU A 50 8.80 -15.37 -13.89
CA LEU A 50 9.70 -14.87 -14.93
C LEU A 50 10.78 -15.92 -15.29
N GLU A 51 11.42 -16.53 -14.28
CA GLU A 51 12.43 -17.59 -14.47
C GLU A 51 11.85 -18.84 -15.13
N GLU A 52 10.63 -19.21 -14.77
CA GLU A 52 9.90 -20.34 -15.35
C GLU A 52 9.32 -20.03 -16.75
N GLY A 53 9.41 -18.80 -17.23
CA GLY A 53 8.85 -18.37 -18.51
C GLY A 53 7.31 -18.35 -18.56
N ILE A 54 6.66 -18.35 -17.40
CA ILE A 54 5.20 -18.28 -17.25
C ILE A 54 4.70 -16.86 -17.44
N LEU A 55 5.54 -15.87 -17.10
CA LEU A 55 5.21 -14.46 -17.07
C LEU A 55 6.30 -13.64 -17.78
N THR A 56 5.90 -12.62 -18.52
CA THR A 56 6.79 -11.56 -18.98
C THR A 56 6.63 -10.30 -18.14
N ARG A 57 7.63 -9.41 -18.17
CA ARG A 57 7.52 -8.10 -17.49
C ARG A 57 6.32 -7.28 -17.99
N ALA A 58 6.01 -7.36 -19.27
CA ALA A 58 4.87 -6.65 -19.85
C ALA A 58 3.54 -7.16 -19.30
N GLU A 59 3.37 -8.47 -19.24
CA GLU A 59 2.18 -9.11 -18.63
C GLU A 59 2.07 -8.80 -17.14
N ALA A 60 3.19 -8.78 -16.41
CA ALA A 60 3.20 -8.39 -15.00
C ALA A 60 2.71 -6.95 -14.80
N LYS A 61 3.13 -6.02 -15.67
CA LYS A 61 2.66 -4.63 -15.65
C LYS A 61 1.18 -4.53 -16.02
N GLU A 62 0.72 -5.31 -16.99
CA GLU A 62 -0.69 -5.37 -17.37
C GLU A 62 -1.56 -5.86 -16.21
N LEU A 63 -1.15 -6.95 -15.53
CA LEU A 63 -1.85 -7.47 -14.36
C LEU A 63 -1.89 -6.45 -13.21
N MET A 64 -0.78 -5.75 -12.95
CA MET A 64 -0.72 -4.67 -11.97
C MET A 64 -1.67 -3.54 -12.34
N SER A 65 -1.70 -3.14 -13.62
CA SER A 65 -2.61 -2.12 -14.13
C SER A 65 -4.07 -2.52 -13.96
N CYS A 66 -4.42 -3.77 -14.25
CA CYS A 66 -5.75 -4.31 -14.01
C CYS A 66 -6.16 -4.24 -12.53
N PHE A 67 -5.23 -4.56 -11.62
CA PHE A 67 -5.49 -4.45 -10.18
C PHE A 67 -5.75 -3.00 -9.77
N PHE A 68 -4.94 -2.05 -10.20
CA PHE A 68 -5.13 -0.62 -9.93
C PHE A 68 -6.49 -0.12 -10.45
N ILE A 69 -6.85 -0.47 -11.68
CA ILE A 69 -8.15 -0.10 -12.27
C ILE A 69 -9.30 -0.70 -11.46
N LYS A 70 -9.19 -1.95 -11.02
CA LYS A 70 -10.23 -2.59 -10.18
C LYS A 70 -10.40 -1.86 -8.85
N VAL A 71 -9.30 -1.53 -8.16
CA VAL A 71 -9.34 -0.77 -6.89
C VAL A 71 -9.97 0.61 -7.12
N ASN A 72 -9.59 1.31 -8.18
CA ASN A 72 -10.16 2.63 -8.49
C ASN A 72 -11.66 2.58 -8.80
N ASN A 73 -12.12 1.52 -9.45
CA ASN A 73 -13.51 1.38 -9.86
C ASN A 73 -14.42 0.74 -8.81
N GLN A 74 -13.84 0.11 -7.80
CA GLN A 74 -14.58 -0.50 -6.69
C GLN A 74 -14.81 0.56 -5.63
N THR A 75 -15.99 1.14 -5.64
CA THR A 75 -16.42 2.05 -4.56
C THR A 75 -16.76 1.27 -3.30
N ALA A 76 -16.31 1.76 -2.15
CA ALA A 76 -16.78 1.25 -0.86
C ALA A 76 -18.32 1.38 -0.76
N PRO A 77 -18.98 0.51 0.01
CA PRO A 77 -20.42 0.66 0.29
C PRO A 77 -20.75 2.07 0.79
N PRO A 78 -21.96 2.57 0.56
CA PRO A 78 -22.35 3.89 1.04
C PRO A 78 -22.11 4.02 2.54
N LYS A 79 -21.38 5.07 2.92
CA LYS A 79 -21.10 5.36 4.32
C LYS A 79 -22.35 5.84 5.04
N VAL A 80 -22.48 5.49 6.31
CA VAL A 80 -23.62 5.83 7.14
C VAL A 80 -23.21 6.66 8.36
N GLY A 81 -24.15 7.40 8.93
CA GLY A 81 -23.90 8.17 10.15
C GLY A 81 -22.90 9.33 9.94
N ILE A 82 -21.96 9.45 10.86
CA ILE A 82 -20.95 10.54 10.84
C ILE A 82 -20.07 10.44 9.61
N THR A 83 -19.65 9.26 9.23
CA THR A 83 -18.79 9.04 8.06
C THR A 83 -19.43 9.49 6.75
N ALA A 84 -20.74 9.39 6.61
CA ALA A 84 -21.47 9.88 5.43
C ALA A 84 -21.37 11.41 5.26
N LYS A 85 -21.20 12.15 6.36
CA LYS A 85 -21.07 13.62 6.35
C LYS A 85 -19.65 14.08 6.09
N GLU A 86 -18.65 13.27 6.47
CA GLU A 86 -17.26 13.65 6.47
C GLU A 86 -16.51 13.16 5.24
N SER A 87 -17.02 12.17 4.55
CA SER A 87 -16.39 11.59 3.36
C SER A 87 -17.32 11.63 2.16
N GLY A 88 -17.09 12.61 1.30
CA GLY A 88 -17.75 12.70 0.00
C GLY A 88 -17.06 11.94 -1.13
N THR A 89 -15.97 11.21 -0.84
CA THR A 89 -15.12 10.60 -1.86
C THR A 89 -15.60 9.19 -2.08
N TYR A 90 -16.38 8.53 -2.08
CA TYR A 90 -16.76 7.12 -2.38
C TYR A 90 -15.56 6.17 -2.63
N ASN A 91 -14.37 6.58 -2.22
CA ASN A 91 -13.13 5.81 -2.31
C ASN A 91 -12.79 5.22 -0.94
N ASP A 92 -12.10 4.09 -0.94
CA ASP A 92 -11.77 3.32 0.25
C ASP A 92 -10.38 3.63 0.83
N PHE A 93 -9.68 4.65 0.34
CA PHE A 93 -8.35 5.06 0.80
C PHE A 93 -7.29 3.96 0.82
N THR A 94 -7.41 2.96 -0.05
CA THR A 94 -6.39 1.92 -0.21
C THR A 94 -5.05 2.57 -0.54
N ASN A 95 -4.01 2.26 0.25
CA ASN A 95 -2.66 2.77 0.04
C ASN A 95 -1.67 1.62 -0.12
N LEU A 96 -0.88 1.64 -1.20
CA LEU A 96 0.11 0.64 -1.52
C LEU A 96 1.51 1.18 -1.20
N ASN A 97 2.26 0.46 -0.38
CA ASN A 97 3.62 0.83 -0.02
C ASN A 97 4.61 0.26 -1.05
N ILE A 98 5.52 1.09 -1.52
CA ILE A 98 6.46 0.80 -2.59
C ILE A 98 7.90 1.05 -2.12
N GLY A 99 8.80 0.09 -2.29
CA GLY A 99 10.19 0.19 -1.89
C GLY A 99 10.41 0.06 -0.40
N GLY A 100 11.29 0.90 0.16
CA GLY A 100 11.64 0.88 1.58
C GLY A 100 12.68 -0.17 1.93
N ILE A 101 12.54 -0.75 3.11
CA ILE A 101 13.45 -1.76 3.65
C ILE A 101 12.71 -3.07 3.89
N THR A 102 13.43 -4.17 3.84
CA THR A 102 12.93 -5.50 4.16
C THR A 102 12.96 -5.75 5.66
N ARG A 103 12.36 -6.85 6.10
CA ARG A 103 12.32 -7.29 7.50
C ARG A 103 13.70 -7.39 8.15
N ASP A 104 14.74 -7.78 7.40
CA ASP A 104 16.13 -7.85 7.86
C ASP A 104 16.88 -6.51 7.81
N GLY A 105 16.26 -5.46 7.24
CA GLY A 105 16.83 -4.13 7.12
C GLY A 105 17.58 -3.87 5.82
N SER A 106 17.55 -4.80 4.87
CA SER A 106 18.14 -4.60 3.55
C SER A 106 17.21 -3.77 2.64
N ASN A 107 17.70 -3.45 1.43
CA ASN A 107 16.89 -2.74 0.44
C ASN A 107 15.68 -3.57 -0.01
N GLY A 108 14.48 -2.98 0.07
CA GLY A 108 13.23 -3.62 -0.33
C GLY A 108 12.78 -3.33 -1.76
N VAL A 109 13.54 -2.54 -2.52
CA VAL A 109 13.21 -2.23 -3.92
C VAL A 109 13.46 -3.43 -4.82
N SER A 110 12.46 -3.83 -5.57
CA SER A 110 12.51 -4.91 -6.57
C SER A 110 12.06 -4.40 -7.94
N GLU A 111 12.08 -5.25 -8.96
CA GLU A 111 11.51 -4.90 -10.28
C GLU A 111 10.00 -4.61 -10.19
N VAL A 112 9.29 -5.26 -9.26
CA VAL A 112 7.86 -4.98 -9.01
C VAL A 112 7.66 -3.55 -8.52
N SER A 113 8.61 -3.00 -7.74
CA SER A 113 8.56 -1.60 -7.31
C SER A 113 8.58 -0.63 -8.49
N TYR A 114 9.40 -0.91 -9.51
CA TYR A 114 9.43 -0.13 -10.75
C TYR A 114 8.14 -0.29 -11.56
N ILE A 115 7.62 -1.51 -11.67
CA ILE A 115 6.34 -1.79 -12.35
C ILE A 115 5.21 -0.99 -11.69
N MET A 116 5.17 -0.93 -10.36
CA MET A 116 4.17 -0.13 -9.63
C MET A 116 4.31 1.37 -9.91
N LEU A 117 5.53 1.92 -9.88
CA LEU A 117 5.75 3.33 -10.23
C LEU A 117 5.33 3.65 -11.66
N GLU A 118 5.65 2.78 -12.61
CA GLU A 118 5.22 2.93 -14.00
C GLU A 118 3.70 2.85 -14.13
N THR A 119 3.04 1.99 -13.36
CA THR A 119 1.59 1.87 -13.35
C THR A 119 0.93 3.14 -12.80
N VAL A 120 1.47 3.71 -11.72
CA VAL A 120 1.02 5.03 -11.20
C VAL A 120 1.17 6.11 -12.27
N ASP A 121 2.31 6.11 -12.95
CA ASP A 121 2.63 7.10 -13.99
C ASP A 121 1.77 6.98 -15.26
N ASP A 122 1.40 5.78 -15.63
CA ASP A 122 0.62 5.54 -16.85
C ASP A 122 -0.89 5.79 -16.65
N LEU A 123 -1.43 5.40 -15.48
CA LEU A 123 -2.87 5.36 -15.28
C LEU A 123 -3.44 6.64 -14.64
N HIS A 124 -2.66 7.38 -13.87
CA HIS A 124 -3.08 8.61 -13.19
C HIS A 124 -4.41 8.48 -12.39
N LEU A 125 -4.60 7.33 -11.72
CA LEU A 125 -5.83 7.05 -11.00
C LEU A 125 -5.83 7.72 -9.62
N LEU A 126 -7.02 8.02 -9.10
CA LEU A 126 -7.18 8.52 -7.73
C LEU A 126 -6.91 7.44 -6.68
N GLN A 127 -7.17 6.17 -7.03
CA GLN A 127 -6.97 5.01 -6.19
C GLN A 127 -6.36 3.85 -7.00
N PRO A 128 -5.57 2.98 -6.37
CA PRO A 128 -5.07 3.09 -4.99
C PRO A 128 -4.10 4.26 -4.84
N GLY A 129 -4.04 4.85 -3.64
CA GLY A 129 -2.96 5.71 -3.24
C GLY A 129 -1.64 4.95 -3.20
N SER A 130 -0.53 5.63 -3.29
CA SER A 130 0.79 5.02 -3.20
C SER A 130 1.73 5.81 -2.29
N ALA A 131 2.48 5.06 -1.48
CA ALA A 131 3.48 5.57 -0.56
C ALA A 131 4.86 5.07 -0.99
N LEU A 132 5.72 5.98 -1.36
CA LEU A 132 7.10 5.70 -1.76
C LEU A 132 8.01 5.76 -0.54
N HIS A 133 8.58 4.63 -0.17
CA HIS A 133 9.46 4.53 0.98
C HIS A 133 10.93 4.68 0.56
N ILE A 134 11.58 5.72 1.07
CA ILE A 134 12.97 6.08 0.73
C ILE A 134 13.81 6.06 1.99
N SER A 135 14.82 5.20 2.03
CA SER A 135 15.81 5.05 3.10
C SER A 135 17.22 5.28 2.57
N VAL A 136 18.20 5.23 3.47
CA VAL A 136 19.61 5.35 3.10
C VAL A 136 20.09 4.24 2.17
N CYS A 137 19.44 3.08 2.16
CA CYS A 137 19.78 1.95 1.27
C CYS A 137 19.02 1.96 -0.06
N THR A 138 18.15 2.93 -0.29
CA THR A 138 17.36 3.00 -1.53
C THR A 138 18.26 3.24 -2.74
N PRO A 139 18.15 2.41 -3.82
CA PRO A 139 18.93 2.62 -5.03
C PRO A 139 18.66 3.98 -5.68
N GLU A 140 19.72 4.68 -6.10
CA GLU A 140 19.60 6.00 -6.73
C GLU A 140 18.69 5.99 -7.96
N ARG A 141 18.73 4.90 -8.75
CA ARG A 141 17.82 4.72 -9.90
C ARG A 141 16.36 4.80 -9.46
N PHE A 142 15.99 4.11 -8.37
CA PHE A 142 14.61 4.12 -7.87
C PHE A 142 14.19 5.50 -7.38
N LEU A 143 15.07 6.19 -6.65
CA LEU A 143 14.83 7.57 -6.22
C LEU A 143 14.57 8.50 -7.41
N ARG A 144 15.37 8.38 -8.47
CA ARG A 144 15.20 9.17 -9.69
C ARG A 144 13.86 8.90 -10.38
N GLU A 145 13.46 7.63 -10.52
CA GLU A 145 12.16 7.27 -11.12
C GLU A 145 11.00 7.79 -10.26
N GLY A 146 11.05 7.61 -8.94
CA GLY A 146 10.05 8.19 -8.04
C GLY A 146 9.92 9.72 -8.18
N CYS A 147 11.05 10.44 -8.22
CA CYS A 147 11.05 11.88 -8.43
C CYS A 147 10.47 12.30 -9.78
N LYS A 148 10.64 11.51 -10.85
CA LYS A 148 10.03 11.77 -12.15
C LYS A 148 8.50 11.73 -12.07
N VAL A 149 7.95 10.74 -11.38
CA VAL A 149 6.49 10.61 -11.21
C VAL A 149 5.96 11.76 -10.34
N ILE A 150 6.58 12.01 -9.18
CA ILE A 150 6.17 13.08 -8.26
C ILE A 150 6.15 14.45 -8.95
N ARG A 151 7.17 14.75 -9.77
CA ARG A 151 7.28 16.02 -10.51
C ARG A 151 6.09 16.31 -11.43
N LYS A 152 5.35 15.27 -11.87
CA LYS A 152 4.18 15.43 -12.73
C LYS A 152 2.96 16.02 -12.02
N GLY A 153 2.95 16.01 -10.68
CA GLY A 153 1.94 16.69 -9.88
C GLY A 153 0.62 15.94 -9.72
N TYR A 154 0.63 14.61 -9.83
CA TYR A 154 -0.58 13.79 -9.68
C TYR A 154 -1.10 13.67 -8.24
N GLY A 155 -0.30 14.12 -7.24
CA GLY A 155 -0.62 13.92 -5.82
C GLY A 155 -0.04 12.62 -5.23
N TYR A 156 0.37 11.69 -6.05
CA TYR A 156 1.02 10.43 -5.68
C TYR A 156 2.31 10.20 -6.47
N PRO A 157 3.23 9.35 -5.97
CA PRO A 157 3.27 8.79 -4.63
C PRO A 157 3.63 9.83 -3.55
N SER A 158 3.11 9.64 -2.32
CA SER A 158 3.59 10.34 -1.13
C SER A 158 4.92 9.74 -0.67
N VAL A 159 5.81 10.54 -0.07
CA VAL A 159 7.14 10.06 0.33
C VAL A 159 7.22 9.85 1.83
N PHE A 160 7.71 8.68 2.24
CA PHE A 160 7.93 8.30 3.63
C PHE A 160 9.38 7.87 3.86
N ASN A 161 9.89 8.11 5.07
CA ASN A 161 11.25 7.74 5.45
C ASN A 161 11.26 6.60 6.47
N PRO A 162 11.58 5.35 6.05
CA PRO A 162 11.69 4.21 6.95
C PRO A 162 12.73 4.40 8.06
N ASP A 163 13.84 5.09 7.78
CA ASP A 163 14.89 5.31 8.79
C ASP A 163 14.37 6.09 10.01
N THR A 164 13.31 6.89 9.81
CA THR A 164 12.67 7.65 10.89
C THR A 164 11.55 6.87 11.56
N TYR A 165 10.59 6.34 10.79
CA TYR A 165 9.42 5.71 11.41
C TYR A 165 9.73 4.37 12.08
N VAL A 166 10.72 3.61 11.59
CA VAL A 166 11.17 2.37 12.25
C VAL A 166 11.69 2.67 13.66
N MET A 167 12.48 3.72 13.81
CA MET A 167 12.97 4.13 15.14
C MET A 167 11.81 4.50 16.08
N GLU A 168 10.80 5.18 15.56
CA GLU A 168 9.65 5.57 16.37
C GLU A 168 8.78 4.35 16.76
N LEU A 169 8.53 3.44 15.84
CA LEU A 169 7.81 2.20 16.13
C LEU A 169 8.55 1.33 17.17
N MET A 170 9.89 1.28 17.09
CA MET A 170 10.70 0.61 18.12
C MET A 170 10.59 1.30 19.48
N ARG A 171 10.55 2.64 19.55
CA ARG A 171 10.31 3.39 20.80
C ARG A 171 8.93 3.09 21.40
N GLN A 172 7.95 2.80 20.55
CA GLN A 172 6.61 2.36 20.96
C GLN A 172 6.56 0.87 21.38
N GLY A 173 7.69 0.17 21.36
CA GLY A 173 7.82 -1.21 21.85
C GLY A 173 7.68 -2.28 20.77
N LYS A 174 7.71 -1.93 19.48
CA LYS A 174 7.76 -2.92 18.40
C LYS A 174 9.15 -3.55 18.31
N THR A 175 9.21 -4.81 17.88
CA THR A 175 10.48 -5.43 17.54
C THR A 175 11.10 -4.76 16.31
N PRO A 176 12.41 -4.81 16.10
CA PRO A 176 13.03 -4.27 14.89
C PRO A 176 12.43 -4.85 13.60
N GLU A 177 12.12 -6.13 13.59
CA GLU A 177 11.53 -6.84 12.47
C GLU A 177 10.11 -6.33 12.16
N ASP A 178 9.26 -6.23 13.20
CA ASP A 178 7.89 -5.73 13.04
C ASP A 178 7.89 -4.24 12.64
N ALA A 179 8.81 -3.45 13.18
CA ALA A 179 8.93 -2.03 12.84
C ALA A 179 9.35 -1.82 11.38
N ARG A 180 10.25 -2.67 10.85
CA ARG A 180 10.70 -2.62 9.45
C ARG A 180 9.62 -3.06 8.46
N GLU A 181 8.73 -3.97 8.87
CA GLU A 181 7.52 -4.32 8.10
C GLU A 181 6.43 -3.26 8.22
N GLY A 182 6.67 -2.17 8.94
CA GLY A 182 5.78 -1.03 9.03
C GLY A 182 5.74 -0.19 7.77
N GLY A 183 4.74 0.65 7.68
CA GLY A 183 4.56 1.55 6.55
C GLY A 183 3.35 2.44 6.73
N CYS A 184 2.92 3.06 5.64
CA CYS A 184 1.80 3.99 5.62
C CYS A 184 0.49 3.27 5.31
N SER A 185 -0.52 3.56 6.10
CA SER A 185 -1.92 3.19 5.87
C SER A 185 -2.75 4.45 5.67
N GLY A 186 -3.85 4.36 4.92
CA GLY A 186 -4.72 5.52 4.69
C GLY A 186 -3.96 6.71 4.10
N CYS A 187 -3.98 7.83 4.78
CA CYS A 187 -3.34 9.07 4.31
C CYS A 187 -1.86 9.15 4.71
N ILE A 188 -1.59 9.08 6.03
CA ILE A 188 -0.26 9.27 6.63
C ILE A 188 -0.07 8.44 7.91
N GLU A 189 -0.96 7.52 8.19
CA GLU A 189 -0.94 6.70 9.40
C GLU A 189 0.16 5.65 9.31
N VAL A 190 1.30 5.93 9.94
CA VAL A 190 2.43 5.00 9.98
C VAL A 190 2.31 4.06 11.17
N GLY A 191 2.49 2.76 10.91
CA GLY A 191 2.45 1.71 11.95
C GLY A 191 3.01 0.40 11.45
N ALA A 192 3.06 -0.60 12.34
CA ALA A 192 3.54 -1.94 12.02
C ALA A 192 2.38 -2.79 11.47
N PHE A 193 2.45 -3.17 10.20
CA PHE A 193 1.40 -3.96 9.54
C PHE A 193 1.14 -5.29 10.24
N GLY A 194 -0.15 -5.61 10.42
CA GLY A 194 -0.58 -6.82 11.13
C GLY A 194 -0.37 -6.81 12.64
N LYS A 195 0.14 -5.74 13.22
CA LYS A 195 0.42 -5.57 14.66
C LYS A 195 -0.36 -4.44 15.30
N GLU A 196 -0.94 -3.57 14.52
CA GLU A 196 -1.68 -2.38 14.97
C GLU A 196 -2.96 -2.24 14.16
N ALA A 197 -3.96 -1.62 14.78
CA ALA A 197 -5.14 -1.13 14.10
C ALA A 197 -4.94 0.33 13.70
N TYR A 198 -5.22 0.66 12.46
CA TYR A 198 -5.16 2.02 11.91
C TYR A 198 -6.55 2.64 11.84
N ILE A 199 -7.33 2.45 12.87
CA ILE A 199 -8.75 2.82 12.90
C ILE A 199 -8.91 4.10 13.71
N LEU A 200 -9.77 4.99 13.22
CA LEU A 200 -10.25 6.13 13.98
C LEU A 200 -11.13 5.63 15.13
N THR A 201 -10.58 5.61 16.34
CA THR A 201 -11.22 5.04 17.53
C THR A 201 -12.17 5.98 18.24
N GLY A 202 -12.20 7.26 17.85
CA GLY A 202 -13.11 8.24 18.44
C GLY A 202 -12.75 9.70 18.18
N TYR A 203 -13.58 10.60 18.69
CA TYR A 203 -13.41 12.04 18.61
C TYR A 203 -13.26 12.66 20.01
N LEU A 204 -12.19 13.39 20.23
CA LEU A 204 -12.05 14.24 21.40
C LEU A 204 -12.66 15.62 21.12
N LYS A 205 -13.86 15.88 21.65
CA LYS A 205 -14.49 17.20 21.57
C LYS A 205 -13.97 18.10 22.70
N ILE A 206 -12.93 18.83 22.46
CA ILE A 206 -12.27 19.70 23.44
C ILE A 206 -13.24 20.74 24.06
N GLY A 207 -14.21 21.24 23.29
CA GLY A 207 -15.19 22.22 23.76
C GLY A 207 -16.20 21.72 24.80
N ARG A 208 -16.21 20.42 25.12
CA ARG A 208 -17.05 19.85 26.20
C ARG A 208 -16.26 19.52 27.48
N ALA A 209 -14.96 19.78 27.50
CA ALA A 209 -14.11 19.51 28.65
C ALA A 209 -14.24 20.57 29.77
N HIS A 210 -15.09 21.58 29.59
CA HIS A 210 -15.30 22.69 30.54
C HIS A 210 -16.73 22.78 31.04
N VAL A 211 -17.46 21.67 31.09
CA VAL A 211 -18.80 21.64 31.70
C VAL A 211 -18.80 20.69 32.88
#